data_88afc01c81a7eb560222a2ace52b6b87
#
_entry.id   88afc01c81a7eb560222a2ace52b6b87
#
_cell.length_a   1.000
_cell.length_b   1.000
_cell.length_c   1.000
_cell.angle_alpha   90.00
_cell.angle_beta   90.00
_cell.angle_gamma   90.00
#
_symmetry.space_group_name_H-M   'P 1'
#
loop_
_entity.id
_entity.type
_entity.pdbx_description
1 polymer ?
#
loop_
_entity_poly.entity_id
_entity_poly.type
_entity_poly.pdbx_seq_one_letter_code
_entity_poly.pdbx_strand_id
1 'polypeptide(L)'
;MFSIFSRKNSGRVFLDHASTTPIDERVLLKMREVEGFFANPSAVYKEGADARRVLEESREMIAEVLNCKTAEVIFTGSGTESCNLAIRGFVTEPVGSHIVTTAIEHPAVLESCRSLESAGASVTYVDAEENGVVSEQRVLDAIRPETRMVSVMYVNNEIGTIQPIRKIGAGIEKINRDRNLPIYFHSDASQAPCYLSVRPEALKVDSMTLDGSKIYGPKGVGVLYSRLGFKLSPVIYGGGQEFGIRSGTENNVVLRGMAEALCLADRIRDEESKRVEGLRDALLNSIRSKNPSVTVNADRGKRVPHIANICIPGIDSEFLVMRLDALGVACSSSSSCKAQQKGSVSHVLEAIGRGECASSSLRFSLGRHTTKEDIFFASEALCKALDG
;
A
#
# COMPACT_ATOMS: atom_id res chain seq x y z
N MET A 1 27.38 -11.59 16.52
CA MET A 1 26.04 -11.57 15.92
C MET A 1 25.35 -10.33 16.46
N PHE A 2 25.46 -9.20 15.76
CA PHE A 2 24.88 -7.92 16.21
C PHE A 2 23.41 -7.91 15.79
N SER A 3 22.49 -8.04 16.75
CA SER A 3 21.09 -7.68 16.57
C SER A 3 21.03 -6.18 16.26
N ILE A 4 20.86 -5.82 15.02
CA ILE A 4 20.80 -4.41 14.55
C ILE A 4 19.56 -3.69 15.12
N PHE A 5 18.63 -4.43 15.72
CA PHE A 5 17.38 -3.93 16.30
C PHE A 5 17.15 -4.38 17.76
N SER A 6 18.23 -4.49 18.55
CA SER A 6 18.05 -4.62 19.99
C SER A 6 17.43 -3.34 20.55
N ARG A 7 16.10 -3.34 20.70
CA ARG A 7 15.27 -2.25 21.26
C ARG A 7 15.57 -1.89 22.73
N LYS A 8 16.57 -2.51 23.35
CA LYS A 8 16.75 -2.39 24.80
C LYS A 8 17.18 -1.01 25.33
N ASN A 9 17.52 -0.01 24.48
CA ASN A 9 18.07 1.26 24.98
C ASN A 9 17.70 2.56 24.26
N SER A 10 16.69 2.62 23.35
CA SER A 10 16.42 3.91 22.68
C SER A 10 15.35 4.78 23.36
N GLY A 11 14.53 4.20 24.24
CA GLY A 11 13.40 4.93 24.86
C GLY A 11 12.36 5.48 23.84
N ARG A 12 12.41 5.00 22.59
CA ARG A 12 11.54 5.49 21.49
C ARG A 12 10.55 4.44 21.04
N VAL A 13 9.33 4.88 20.74
CA VAL A 13 8.23 4.07 20.19
C VAL A 13 7.96 4.47 18.75
N PHE A 14 8.01 3.50 17.83
CA PHE A 14 7.72 3.72 16.42
C PHE A 14 6.32 3.25 16.06
N LEU A 15 5.42 4.19 15.74
CA LEU A 15 4.03 3.96 15.37
C LEU A 15 3.71 4.57 13.99
N ASP A 16 4.65 4.42 13.02
CA ASP A 16 4.46 4.87 11.65
C ASP A 16 4.74 3.75 10.62
N HIS A 17 4.25 2.54 10.91
CA HIS A 17 4.45 1.36 10.06
C HIS A 17 3.70 1.42 8.72
N ALA A 18 2.67 2.25 8.58
CA ALA A 18 2.00 2.47 7.30
C ALA A 18 2.85 3.29 6.31
N SER A 19 3.78 4.12 6.80
CA SER A 19 4.74 4.81 5.94
C SER A 19 5.83 3.88 5.45
N THR A 20 6.43 3.11 6.36
CA THR A 20 7.44 2.08 6.04
C THR A 20 7.64 1.15 7.21
N THR A 21 8.05 -0.08 6.93
CA THR A 21 8.39 -1.06 7.96
C THR A 21 9.89 -1.33 8.02
N PRO A 22 10.46 -1.71 9.18
CA PRO A 22 11.80 -2.29 9.22
C PRO A 22 11.80 -3.65 8.52
N ILE A 23 12.93 -4.04 7.94
CA ILE A 23 13.04 -5.38 7.36
C ILE A 23 13.04 -6.42 8.49
N ASP A 24 12.24 -7.48 8.35
CA ASP A 24 12.21 -8.59 9.32
C ASP A 24 13.55 -9.35 9.31
N GLU A 25 14.06 -9.74 10.49
CA GLU A 25 15.35 -10.44 10.59
C GLU A 25 15.37 -11.76 9.80
N ARG A 26 14.24 -12.46 9.73
CA ARG A 26 14.09 -13.69 8.94
C ARG A 26 14.23 -13.41 7.44
N VAL A 27 13.70 -12.27 6.99
CA VAL A 27 13.85 -11.79 5.61
C VAL A 27 15.31 -11.42 5.32
N LEU A 28 15.97 -10.69 6.23
CA LEU A 28 17.39 -10.33 6.10
C LEU A 28 18.29 -11.57 5.97
N LEU A 29 18.02 -12.62 6.74
CA LEU A 29 18.76 -13.87 6.64
C LEU A 29 18.65 -14.48 5.24
N LYS A 30 17.42 -14.52 4.68
CA LYS A 30 17.18 -15.06 3.34
C LYS A 30 17.78 -14.20 2.23
N MET A 31 17.83 -12.89 2.41
CA MET A 31 18.54 -11.99 1.50
C MET A 31 20.05 -12.29 1.48
N ARG A 32 20.67 -12.52 2.64
CA ARG A 32 22.11 -12.87 2.75
C ARG A 32 22.46 -14.20 2.11
N GLU A 33 21.58 -15.21 2.16
CA GLU A 33 21.78 -16.52 1.54
C GLU A 33 21.99 -16.41 0.02
N VAL A 34 21.47 -15.35 -0.61
CA VAL A 34 21.53 -15.14 -2.07
C VAL A 34 22.51 -14.06 -2.52
N GLU A 35 23.22 -13.39 -1.61
CA GLU A 35 24.20 -12.34 -1.95
C GLU A 35 25.32 -12.84 -2.90
N GLY A 36 25.66 -14.12 -2.82
CA GLY A 36 26.69 -14.74 -3.70
C GLY A 36 26.25 -14.90 -5.17
N PHE A 37 24.96 -14.78 -5.49
CA PHE A 37 24.41 -14.87 -6.85
C PHE A 37 24.35 -13.49 -7.52
N PHE A 38 25.52 -12.88 -7.71
CA PHE A 38 25.69 -11.49 -8.14
C PHE A 38 25.64 -11.27 -9.65
N ALA A 39 25.71 -12.34 -10.45
CA ALA A 39 25.79 -12.23 -11.89
C ALA A 39 24.47 -11.75 -12.51
N ASN A 40 24.55 -11.22 -13.74
CA ASN A 40 23.38 -10.83 -14.50
C ASN A 40 22.53 -12.06 -14.85
N PRO A 41 21.25 -12.15 -14.46
CA PRO A 41 20.37 -13.28 -14.77
C PRO A 41 20.17 -13.54 -16.27
N SER A 42 20.42 -12.56 -17.13
CA SER A 42 20.32 -12.70 -18.58
C SER A 42 21.57 -13.34 -19.23
N ALA A 43 22.67 -13.53 -18.47
CA ALA A 43 23.90 -14.11 -18.99
C ALA A 43 23.77 -15.62 -19.18
N VAL A 44 24.49 -16.16 -20.22
CA VAL A 44 24.38 -17.57 -20.60
C VAL A 44 25.41 -18.48 -19.87
N TYR A 45 26.36 -17.91 -19.18
CA TYR A 45 27.33 -18.66 -18.38
C TYR A 45 26.73 -19.10 -17.04
N LYS A 46 27.45 -20.00 -16.34
CA LYS A 46 26.97 -20.67 -15.13
C LYS A 46 26.48 -19.73 -14.04
N GLU A 47 27.25 -18.69 -13.71
CA GLU A 47 26.87 -17.72 -12.66
C GLU A 47 25.60 -16.96 -13.03
N GLY A 48 25.37 -16.66 -14.31
CA GLY A 48 24.14 -16.06 -14.82
C GLY A 48 22.94 -17.01 -14.69
N ALA A 49 23.14 -18.29 -15.01
CA ALA A 49 22.10 -19.31 -14.85
C ALA A 49 21.73 -19.52 -13.37
N ASP A 50 22.72 -19.52 -12.46
CA ASP A 50 22.48 -19.60 -11.02
C ASP A 50 21.72 -18.38 -10.50
N ALA A 51 22.07 -17.16 -10.96
CA ALA A 51 21.36 -15.94 -10.63
C ALA A 51 19.91 -15.94 -11.15
N ARG A 52 19.68 -16.44 -12.37
CA ARG A 52 18.35 -16.61 -12.96
C ARG A 52 17.49 -17.58 -12.13
N ARG A 53 18.06 -18.67 -11.65
CA ARG A 53 17.36 -19.61 -10.79
C ARG A 53 16.84 -18.93 -9.53
N VAL A 54 17.64 -18.10 -8.86
CA VAL A 54 17.22 -17.34 -7.67
C VAL A 54 16.08 -16.36 -8.00
N LEU A 55 16.16 -15.69 -9.16
CA LEU A 55 15.11 -14.80 -9.64
C LEU A 55 13.79 -15.56 -9.81
N GLU A 56 13.81 -16.69 -10.54
CA GLU A 56 12.58 -17.44 -10.83
C GLU A 56 12.03 -18.13 -9.58
N GLU A 57 12.85 -18.68 -8.68
CA GLU A 57 12.40 -19.17 -7.36
C GLU A 57 11.69 -18.07 -6.55
N SER A 58 12.20 -16.84 -6.57
CA SER A 58 11.56 -15.71 -5.88
C SER A 58 10.22 -15.34 -6.52
N ARG A 59 10.11 -15.45 -7.84
CA ARG A 59 8.86 -15.23 -8.59
C ARG A 59 7.83 -16.31 -8.29
N GLU A 60 8.25 -17.57 -8.25
CA GLU A 60 7.41 -18.71 -7.89
C GLU A 60 6.81 -18.57 -6.48
N MET A 61 7.62 -18.18 -5.51
CA MET A 61 7.16 -17.95 -4.13
C MET A 61 6.07 -16.88 -4.06
N ILE A 62 6.20 -15.80 -4.83
CA ILE A 62 5.17 -14.75 -4.90
C ILE A 62 3.92 -15.30 -5.59
N ALA A 63 4.07 -16.01 -6.71
CA ALA A 63 2.96 -16.60 -7.45
C ALA A 63 2.16 -17.60 -6.60
N GLU A 64 2.81 -18.39 -5.75
CA GLU A 64 2.15 -19.28 -4.80
C GLU A 64 1.27 -18.53 -3.79
N VAL A 65 1.77 -17.45 -3.17
CA VAL A 65 0.99 -16.65 -2.23
C VAL A 65 -0.22 -16.00 -2.92
N LEU A 66 0.00 -15.45 -4.11
CA LEU A 66 -1.06 -14.83 -4.92
C LEU A 66 -2.02 -15.86 -5.53
N ASN A 67 -1.63 -17.13 -5.58
CA ASN A 67 -2.34 -18.21 -6.30
C ASN A 67 -2.54 -17.86 -7.78
N CYS A 68 -1.44 -17.47 -8.46
CA CYS A 68 -1.42 -17.06 -9.85
C CYS A 68 -0.27 -17.74 -10.62
N LYS A 69 -0.16 -17.46 -11.92
CA LYS A 69 0.96 -17.95 -12.73
C LYS A 69 2.20 -17.07 -12.54
N THR A 70 3.39 -17.65 -12.64
CA THR A 70 4.66 -16.90 -12.57
C THR A 70 4.75 -15.80 -13.62
N ALA A 71 4.24 -16.04 -14.82
CA ALA A 71 4.19 -15.05 -15.91
C ALA A 71 3.26 -13.84 -15.64
N GLU A 72 2.48 -13.89 -14.56
CA GLU A 72 1.61 -12.79 -14.11
C GLU A 72 2.25 -11.92 -13.03
N VAL A 73 3.46 -12.29 -12.56
CA VAL A 73 4.23 -11.57 -11.54
C VAL A 73 5.32 -10.76 -12.21
N ILE A 74 5.29 -9.45 -12.07
CA ILE A 74 6.26 -8.50 -12.64
C ILE A 74 6.95 -7.79 -11.49
N PHE A 75 8.26 -7.86 -11.41
CA PHE A 75 9.04 -7.13 -10.43
C PHE A 75 9.24 -5.67 -10.85
N THR A 76 9.12 -4.77 -9.89
CA THR A 76 9.32 -3.33 -10.07
C THR A 76 10.20 -2.77 -8.95
N GLY A 77 10.59 -1.50 -9.04
CA GLY A 77 11.40 -0.84 -8.02
C GLY A 77 10.63 -0.33 -6.80
N SER A 78 9.29 -0.29 -6.85
CA SER A 78 8.43 0.17 -5.73
C SER A 78 6.95 -0.02 -6.06
N GLY A 79 6.07 0.11 -5.06
CA GLY A 79 4.64 0.21 -5.29
C GLY A 79 4.26 1.39 -6.19
N THR A 80 4.96 2.52 -6.08
CA THR A 80 4.76 3.66 -6.97
C THR A 80 5.03 3.30 -8.43
N GLU A 81 6.13 2.60 -8.72
CA GLU A 81 6.44 2.12 -10.07
C GLU A 81 5.39 1.13 -10.56
N SER A 82 4.94 0.20 -9.69
CA SER A 82 3.88 -0.75 -10.02
C SER A 82 2.57 -0.05 -10.40
N CYS A 83 2.13 0.96 -9.64
CA CYS A 83 0.93 1.76 -9.97
C CYS A 83 1.09 2.49 -11.31
N ASN A 84 2.25 3.13 -11.56
CA ASN A 84 2.51 3.79 -12.83
C ASN A 84 2.49 2.79 -14.00
N LEU A 85 3.10 1.62 -13.83
CA LEU A 85 3.12 0.58 -14.86
C LEU A 85 1.72 0.03 -15.12
N ALA A 86 0.91 -0.22 -14.08
CA ALA A 86 -0.47 -0.67 -14.23
C ALA A 86 -1.33 0.35 -14.97
N ILE A 87 -1.22 1.65 -14.65
CA ILE A 87 -2.10 2.70 -15.16
C ILE A 87 -1.60 3.18 -16.53
N ARG A 88 -0.36 3.66 -16.58
CA ARG A 88 0.21 4.27 -17.79
C ARG A 88 0.64 3.23 -18.83
N GLY A 89 1.07 2.06 -18.35
CA GLY A 89 1.43 0.94 -19.23
C GLY A 89 0.21 0.31 -19.89
N PHE A 90 -0.97 0.38 -19.28
CA PHE A 90 -2.21 -0.12 -19.86
C PHE A 90 -2.91 0.92 -20.74
N VAL A 91 -3.07 2.17 -20.26
CA VAL A 91 -3.71 3.26 -21.03
C VAL A 91 -2.65 3.98 -21.87
N THR A 92 -2.26 3.37 -22.98
CA THR A 92 -1.23 3.90 -23.89
C THR A 92 -1.76 4.92 -24.90
N GLU A 93 -3.07 4.91 -25.13
CA GLU A 93 -3.79 5.85 -25.99
C GLU A 93 -4.76 6.68 -25.13
N PRO A 94 -4.30 7.80 -24.53
CA PRO A 94 -5.12 8.56 -23.59
C PRO A 94 -6.33 9.22 -24.25
N VAL A 95 -6.16 9.78 -25.45
CA VAL A 95 -7.23 10.51 -26.16
C VAL A 95 -8.42 9.58 -26.42
N GLY A 96 -9.61 9.98 -25.94
CA GLY A 96 -10.83 9.19 -26.05
C GLY A 96 -10.94 8.02 -25.07
N SER A 97 -9.94 7.82 -24.20
CA SER A 97 -10.00 6.84 -23.12
C SER A 97 -10.59 7.45 -21.84
N HIS A 98 -11.32 6.64 -21.07
CA HIS A 98 -11.85 7.00 -19.77
C HIS A 98 -11.30 6.07 -18.68
N ILE A 99 -11.00 6.66 -17.52
CA ILE A 99 -10.52 5.97 -16.32
C ILE A 99 -11.47 6.29 -15.16
N VAL A 100 -11.83 5.28 -14.37
CA VAL A 100 -12.54 5.47 -13.10
C VAL A 100 -11.56 5.17 -11.97
N THR A 101 -11.43 6.10 -11.04
CA THR A 101 -10.62 5.91 -9.83
C THR A 101 -11.33 6.54 -8.62
N THR A 102 -10.72 6.52 -7.44
CA THR A 102 -11.33 7.10 -6.25
C THR A 102 -10.59 8.35 -5.78
N ALA A 103 -11.31 9.27 -5.12
CA ALA A 103 -10.71 10.50 -4.58
C ALA A 103 -9.76 10.22 -3.39
N ILE A 104 -9.81 9.02 -2.81
CA ILE A 104 -9.03 8.61 -1.64
C ILE A 104 -7.77 7.80 -1.98
N GLU A 105 -7.40 7.70 -3.25
CA GLU A 105 -6.23 6.95 -3.71
C GLU A 105 -4.91 7.54 -3.21
N HIS A 106 -3.90 6.68 -3.17
CA HIS A 106 -2.52 7.12 -2.94
C HIS A 106 -2.04 8.03 -4.10
N PRO A 107 -1.17 9.03 -3.84
CA PRO A 107 -0.61 9.89 -4.89
C PRO A 107 -0.03 9.15 -6.10
N ALA A 108 0.53 7.94 -5.93
CA ALA A 108 1.03 7.13 -7.04
C ALA A 108 -0.05 6.80 -8.09
N VAL A 109 -1.32 6.63 -7.67
CA VAL A 109 -2.46 6.42 -8.55
C VAL A 109 -3.00 7.76 -9.05
N LEU A 110 -3.24 8.73 -8.15
CA LEU A 110 -3.81 10.03 -8.52
C LEU A 110 -2.94 10.77 -9.54
N GLU A 111 -1.63 10.85 -9.30
CA GLU A 111 -0.71 11.56 -10.22
C GLU A 111 -0.54 10.82 -11.55
N SER A 112 -0.62 9.48 -11.55
CA SER A 112 -0.65 8.70 -12.80
C SER A 112 -1.91 9.00 -13.62
N CYS A 113 -3.08 9.10 -12.96
CA CYS A 113 -4.32 9.47 -13.62
C CYS A 113 -4.27 10.92 -14.14
N ARG A 114 -3.82 11.88 -13.33
CA ARG A 114 -3.64 13.29 -13.75
C ARG A 114 -2.69 13.45 -14.93
N SER A 115 -1.62 12.65 -14.97
CA SER A 115 -0.71 12.62 -16.12
C SER A 115 -1.41 12.18 -17.41
N LEU A 116 -2.33 11.21 -17.31
CA LEU A 116 -3.13 10.77 -18.47
C LEU A 116 -4.22 11.79 -18.84
N GLU A 117 -4.83 12.49 -17.87
CA GLU A 117 -5.73 13.62 -18.15
C GLU A 117 -5.02 14.71 -18.96
N SER A 118 -3.80 15.07 -18.54
CA SER A 118 -2.98 16.05 -19.27
C SER A 118 -2.63 15.58 -20.69
N ALA A 119 -2.66 14.27 -20.94
CA ALA A 119 -2.44 13.66 -22.26
C ALA A 119 -3.75 13.42 -23.04
N GLY A 120 -4.92 13.83 -22.52
CA GLY A 120 -6.21 13.80 -23.22
C GLY A 120 -7.17 12.69 -22.81
N ALA A 121 -6.87 11.92 -21.75
CA ALA A 121 -7.84 11.00 -21.15
C ALA A 121 -8.89 11.76 -20.34
N SER A 122 -10.06 11.17 -20.14
CA SER A 122 -11.01 11.62 -19.11
C SER A 122 -10.88 10.74 -17.87
N VAL A 123 -10.98 11.35 -16.67
CA VAL A 123 -10.94 10.61 -15.40
C VAL A 123 -12.15 10.97 -14.54
N THR A 124 -12.78 9.96 -13.97
CA THR A 124 -13.80 10.14 -12.94
C THR A 124 -13.23 9.72 -11.59
N TYR A 125 -13.18 10.68 -10.65
CA TYR A 125 -12.77 10.45 -9.27
C TYR A 125 -14.03 10.22 -8.42
N VAL A 126 -14.24 8.99 -7.98
CA VAL A 126 -15.41 8.63 -7.17
C VAL A 126 -15.12 8.93 -5.69
N ASP A 127 -15.98 9.74 -5.06
CA ASP A 127 -15.87 10.07 -3.65
C ASP A 127 -16.18 8.86 -2.77
N ALA A 128 -15.52 8.79 -1.61
CA ALA A 128 -15.87 7.86 -0.56
C ALA A 128 -17.00 8.43 0.32
N GLU A 129 -17.69 7.54 1.02
CA GLU A 129 -18.66 7.92 2.05
C GLU A 129 -17.95 8.37 3.33
N GLU A 130 -18.67 8.98 4.26
CA GLU A 130 -18.13 9.47 5.55
C GLU A 130 -17.41 8.36 6.35
N ASN A 131 -17.82 7.09 6.17
CA ASN A 131 -17.17 5.92 6.75
C ASN A 131 -15.85 5.53 6.05
N GLY A 132 -15.41 6.29 5.04
CA GLY A 132 -14.21 6.08 4.28
C GLY A 132 -14.27 4.90 3.28
N VAL A 133 -15.46 4.37 3.00
CA VAL A 133 -15.67 3.29 2.04
C VAL A 133 -16.31 3.85 0.77
N VAL A 134 -15.79 3.44 -0.37
CA VAL A 134 -16.36 3.81 -1.67
C VAL A 134 -17.56 2.91 -1.99
N SER A 135 -18.68 3.51 -2.41
CA SER A 135 -19.83 2.73 -2.85
C SER A 135 -19.52 1.95 -4.13
N GLU A 136 -19.70 0.62 -4.08
CA GLU A 136 -19.61 -0.24 -5.25
C GLU A 136 -20.46 0.30 -6.41
N GLN A 137 -21.71 0.66 -6.11
CA GLN A 137 -22.65 1.15 -7.11
C GLN A 137 -22.16 2.44 -7.79
N ARG A 138 -21.62 3.40 -7.02
CA ARG A 138 -21.07 4.64 -7.60
C ARG A 138 -19.89 4.39 -8.53
N VAL A 139 -19.02 3.40 -8.21
CA VAL A 139 -17.91 3.01 -9.10
C VAL A 139 -18.44 2.41 -10.40
N LEU A 140 -19.46 1.53 -10.31
CA LEU A 140 -20.03 0.89 -11.49
C LEU A 140 -20.84 1.88 -12.35
N ASP A 141 -21.58 2.81 -11.73
CA ASP A 141 -22.35 3.86 -12.44
C ASP A 141 -21.43 4.88 -13.14
N ALA A 142 -20.19 5.04 -12.69
CA ALA A 142 -19.20 5.89 -13.33
C ALA A 142 -18.62 5.27 -14.63
N ILE A 143 -18.87 3.98 -14.89
CA ILE A 143 -18.38 3.29 -16.08
C ILE A 143 -19.14 3.77 -17.33
N ARG A 144 -18.39 4.14 -18.36
CA ARG A 144 -18.88 4.61 -19.67
C ARG A 144 -18.44 3.66 -20.78
N PRO A 145 -18.99 3.79 -21.99
CA PRO A 145 -18.53 2.98 -23.14
C PRO A 145 -17.04 3.07 -23.41
N GLU A 146 -16.44 4.25 -23.26
CA GLU A 146 -15.01 4.52 -23.45
C GLU A 146 -14.14 4.17 -22.24
N THR A 147 -14.72 3.68 -21.13
CA THR A 147 -13.93 3.29 -19.94
C THR A 147 -13.02 2.11 -20.28
N ARG A 148 -11.72 2.34 -20.07
CA ARG A 148 -10.68 1.34 -20.31
C ARG A 148 -10.17 0.74 -19.00
N MET A 149 -10.22 1.49 -17.91
CA MET A 149 -9.65 1.10 -16.64
C MET A 149 -10.50 1.56 -15.46
N VAL A 150 -10.56 0.71 -14.45
CA VAL A 150 -11.00 1.06 -13.09
C VAL A 150 -9.82 0.80 -12.15
N SER A 151 -9.50 1.76 -11.27
CA SER A 151 -8.44 1.62 -10.27
C SER A 151 -8.99 2.02 -8.90
N VAL A 152 -9.03 1.07 -7.97
CA VAL A 152 -9.51 1.29 -6.59
C VAL A 152 -8.55 0.63 -5.62
N MET A 153 -8.01 1.40 -4.67
CA MET A 153 -7.13 0.86 -3.64
C MET A 153 -7.84 -0.18 -2.77
N TYR A 154 -7.12 -1.20 -2.30
CA TYR A 154 -7.72 -2.21 -1.44
C TYR A 154 -7.86 -1.73 0.01
N VAL A 155 -6.85 -1.02 0.51
CA VAL A 155 -6.81 -0.47 1.87
C VAL A 155 -6.30 0.97 1.82
N ASN A 156 -7.04 1.89 2.42
CA ASN A 156 -6.58 3.26 2.51
C ASN A 156 -5.45 3.39 3.54
N ASN A 157 -4.37 4.03 3.15
CA ASN A 157 -3.13 4.18 3.94
C ASN A 157 -3.23 5.23 5.06
N GLU A 158 -4.23 6.09 5.06
CA GLU A 158 -4.43 7.11 6.10
C GLU A 158 -5.43 6.67 7.17
N ILE A 159 -6.61 6.24 6.76
CA ILE A 159 -7.73 5.89 7.66
C ILE A 159 -7.91 4.38 7.85
N GLY A 160 -7.20 3.56 7.06
CA GLY A 160 -7.20 2.10 7.20
C GLY A 160 -8.44 1.39 6.68
N THR A 161 -9.37 2.07 6.01
CA THR A 161 -10.61 1.48 5.51
C THR A 161 -10.37 0.48 4.40
N ILE A 162 -11.11 -0.62 4.42
CA ILE A 162 -11.07 -1.71 3.45
C ILE A 162 -12.14 -1.47 2.40
N GLN A 163 -11.74 -1.38 1.13
CA GLN A 163 -12.65 -1.13 0.03
C GLN A 163 -13.31 -2.42 -0.49
N PRO A 164 -14.51 -2.37 -1.06
CA PRO A 164 -15.28 -3.54 -1.50
C PRO A 164 -14.80 -4.11 -2.84
N ILE A 165 -13.48 -4.38 -2.98
CA ILE A 165 -12.80 -4.75 -4.24
C ILE A 165 -13.48 -5.92 -4.93
N ARG A 166 -13.78 -7.01 -4.18
CA ARG A 166 -14.42 -8.20 -4.76
C ARG A 166 -15.79 -7.90 -5.37
N LYS A 167 -16.57 -7.00 -4.74
CA LYS A 167 -17.90 -6.63 -5.25
C LYS A 167 -17.78 -5.79 -6.52
N ILE A 168 -16.88 -4.80 -6.51
CA ILE A 168 -16.57 -3.96 -7.68
C ILE A 168 -16.10 -4.87 -8.83
N GLY A 169 -15.13 -5.78 -8.58
CA GLY A 169 -14.64 -6.72 -9.59
C GLY A 169 -15.75 -7.61 -10.16
N ALA A 170 -16.66 -8.11 -9.31
CA ALA A 170 -17.81 -8.89 -9.78
C ALA A 170 -18.77 -8.09 -10.67
N GLY A 171 -18.95 -6.80 -10.39
CA GLY A 171 -19.72 -5.89 -11.23
C GLY A 171 -19.03 -5.65 -12.57
N ILE A 172 -17.72 -5.38 -12.56
CA ILE A 172 -16.91 -5.19 -13.78
C ILE A 172 -16.91 -6.46 -14.66
N GLU A 173 -16.76 -7.66 -14.05
CA GLU A 173 -16.85 -8.92 -14.82
C GLU A 173 -18.18 -9.06 -15.56
N LYS A 174 -19.31 -8.65 -14.96
CA LYS A 174 -20.63 -8.67 -15.62
C LYS A 174 -20.65 -7.69 -16.79
N ILE A 175 -20.17 -6.46 -16.59
CA ILE A 175 -20.12 -5.42 -17.63
C ILE A 175 -19.22 -5.88 -18.78
N ASN A 176 -18.09 -6.50 -18.51
CA ASN A 176 -17.12 -6.95 -19.52
C ASN A 176 -17.66 -8.06 -20.43
N ARG A 177 -18.74 -8.79 -20.05
CA ARG A 177 -19.34 -9.83 -20.92
C ARG A 177 -19.90 -9.27 -22.23
N ASP A 178 -20.39 -8.03 -22.17
CA ASP A 178 -21.05 -7.36 -23.29
C ASP A 178 -20.14 -6.33 -23.97
N ARG A 179 -18.82 -6.31 -23.63
CA ARG A 179 -17.86 -5.32 -24.15
C ARG A 179 -16.87 -5.96 -25.11
N ASN A 180 -16.66 -5.33 -26.26
CA ASN A 180 -15.59 -5.70 -27.20
C ASN A 180 -14.18 -5.43 -26.61
N LEU A 181 -14.05 -4.36 -25.81
CA LEU A 181 -12.82 -4.00 -25.11
C LEU A 181 -13.07 -4.08 -23.60
N PRO A 182 -12.51 -5.09 -22.93
CA PRO A 182 -12.72 -5.27 -21.52
C PRO A 182 -12.06 -4.15 -20.71
N ILE A 183 -12.70 -3.80 -19.60
CA ILE A 183 -12.17 -2.89 -18.60
C ILE A 183 -11.11 -3.63 -17.80
N TYR A 184 -9.95 -3.03 -17.64
CA TYR A 184 -8.86 -3.53 -16.79
C TYR A 184 -9.07 -3.04 -15.35
N PHE A 185 -9.21 -3.97 -14.41
CA PHE A 185 -9.44 -3.62 -13.00
C PHE A 185 -8.15 -3.76 -12.20
N HIS A 186 -7.59 -2.62 -11.80
CA HIS A 186 -6.40 -2.51 -10.95
C HIS A 186 -6.76 -2.20 -9.49
N SER A 187 -5.98 -2.72 -8.55
CA SER A 187 -6.07 -2.38 -7.13
C SER A 187 -4.69 -2.15 -6.51
N ASP A 188 -4.46 -0.98 -5.92
CA ASP A 188 -3.31 -0.79 -5.03
C ASP A 188 -3.57 -1.52 -3.71
N ALA A 189 -2.86 -2.62 -3.49
CA ALA A 189 -2.96 -3.46 -2.31
C ALA A 189 -1.74 -3.34 -1.38
N SER A 190 -0.95 -2.27 -1.49
CA SER A 190 0.30 -2.09 -0.74
C SER A 190 0.12 -2.21 0.78
N GLN A 191 -1.02 -1.78 1.34
CA GLN A 191 -1.33 -1.83 2.76
C GLN A 191 -2.00 -3.15 3.21
N ALA A 192 -2.29 -4.06 2.29
CA ALA A 192 -3.12 -5.22 2.57
C ALA A 192 -2.37 -6.48 3.06
N PRO A 193 -1.21 -6.90 2.51
CA PRO A 193 -0.71 -8.27 2.64
C PRO A 193 -0.49 -8.75 4.07
N CYS A 194 -0.11 -7.85 4.99
CA CYS A 194 0.11 -8.22 6.39
C CYS A 194 -1.18 -8.58 7.15
N TYR A 195 -2.36 -8.18 6.63
CA TYR A 195 -3.62 -8.25 7.37
C TYR A 195 -4.78 -8.82 6.58
N LEU A 196 -4.70 -8.84 5.26
CA LEU A 196 -5.75 -9.33 4.35
C LEU A 196 -5.17 -10.26 3.30
N SER A 197 -6.00 -11.17 2.79
CA SER A 197 -5.64 -11.99 1.63
C SER A 197 -5.51 -11.13 0.38
N VAL A 198 -4.44 -11.38 -0.38
CA VAL A 198 -4.12 -10.66 -1.62
C VAL A 198 -4.16 -11.59 -2.84
N ARG A 199 -5.08 -12.56 -2.85
CA ARG A 199 -5.30 -13.47 -3.99
C ARG A 199 -6.15 -12.78 -5.06
N PRO A 200 -5.60 -12.46 -6.24
CA PRO A 200 -6.30 -11.65 -7.26
C PRO A 200 -7.60 -12.27 -7.75
N GLU A 201 -7.63 -13.60 -7.94
CA GLU A 201 -8.83 -14.29 -8.39
C GLU A 201 -9.98 -14.17 -7.37
N ALA A 202 -9.68 -14.30 -6.08
CA ALA A 202 -10.66 -14.14 -5.01
C ALA A 202 -11.18 -12.69 -4.91
N LEU A 203 -10.32 -11.72 -5.22
CA LEU A 203 -10.64 -10.28 -5.27
C LEU A 203 -11.28 -9.85 -6.60
N LYS A 204 -11.18 -10.70 -7.64
CA LYS A 204 -11.67 -10.41 -9.00
C LYS A 204 -10.99 -9.19 -9.61
N VAL A 205 -9.70 -9.05 -9.42
CA VAL A 205 -8.88 -8.00 -10.03
C VAL A 205 -8.06 -8.56 -11.19
N ASP A 206 -7.81 -7.71 -12.19
CA ASP A 206 -6.94 -8.04 -13.32
C ASP A 206 -5.49 -7.62 -13.05
N SER A 207 -5.31 -6.68 -12.10
CA SER A 207 -3.99 -6.19 -11.72
C SER A 207 -3.96 -5.76 -10.26
N MET A 208 -2.80 -5.95 -9.63
CA MET A 208 -2.63 -5.59 -8.22
C MET A 208 -1.20 -5.14 -7.92
N THR A 209 -1.08 -4.01 -7.24
CA THR A 209 0.20 -3.47 -6.78
C THR A 209 0.51 -3.91 -5.36
N LEU A 210 1.75 -4.36 -5.13
CA LEU A 210 2.33 -4.66 -3.81
C LEU A 210 3.64 -3.89 -3.61
N ASP A 211 3.96 -3.54 -2.35
CA ASP A 211 5.18 -2.80 -1.98
C ASP A 211 5.93 -3.50 -0.85
N GLY A 212 7.20 -3.83 -1.10
CA GLY A 212 8.05 -4.52 -0.12
C GLY A 212 8.25 -3.73 1.17
N SER A 213 8.31 -2.40 1.09
CA SER A 213 8.52 -1.53 2.25
C SER A 213 7.34 -1.51 3.23
N LYS A 214 6.17 -2.02 2.87
CA LYS A 214 4.97 -2.07 3.70
C LYS A 214 4.76 -3.41 4.40
N ILE A 215 5.52 -4.44 4.00
CA ILE A 215 5.32 -5.83 4.44
C ILE A 215 6.53 -6.42 5.17
N TYR A 216 7.38 -5.58 5.74
CA TYR A 216 8.64 -5.97 6.40
C TYR A 216 9.66 -6.56 5.43
N GLY A 217 9.56 -6.23 4.17
CA GLY A 217 10.53 -6.48 3.11
C GLY A 217 11.47 -5.29 2.88
N PRO A 218 12.43 -5.44 1.95
CA PRO A 218 13.33 -4.37 1.59
C PRO A 218 12.62 -3.22 0.86
N LYS A 219 13.18 -2.02 0.98
CA LYS A 219 12.86 -0.88 0.11
C LYS A 219 13.47 -1.11 -1.27
N GLY A 220 12.97 -0.41 -2.28
CA GLY A 220 13.50 -0.53 -3.65
C GLY A 220 12.95 -1.75 -4.39
N VAL A 221 11.82 -2.29 -3.96
CA VAL A 221 11.11 -3.37 -4.65
C VAL A 221 9.60 -3.25 -4.50
N GLY A 222 8.90 -3.49 -5.59
CA GLY A 222 7.47 -3.71 -5.66
C GLY A 222 7.16 -4.92 -6.54
N VAL A 223 5.91 -5.30 -6.57
CA VAL A 223 5.36 -6.33 -7.45
C VAL A 223 4.10 -5.80 -8.09
N LEU A 224 4.01 -5.98 -9.39
CA LEU A 224 2.77 -5.85 -10.13
C LEU A 224 2.29 -7.25 -10.53
N TYR A 225 1.18 -7.69 -9.98
CA TYR A 225 0.40 -8.76 -10.59
C TYR A 225 -0.34 -8.20 -11.79
N SER A 226 -0.27 -8.85 -12.93
CA SER A 226 -1.07 -8.53 -14.11
C SER A 226 -1.54 -9.82 -14.77
N ARG A 227 -2.87 -9.99 -14.84
CA ARG A 227 -3.53 -11.15 -15.43
C ARG A 227 -3.15 -11.31 -16.90
N LEU A 228 -2.82 -12.52 -17.30
CA LEU A 228 -2.55 -12.82 -18.70
C LEU A 228 -3.76 -12.47 -19.59
N GLY A 229 -3.47 -11.95 -20.78
CA GLY A 229 -4.47 -11.48 -21.73
C GLY A 229 -4.62 -9.96 -21.78
N PHE A 230 -4.16 -9.23 -20.76
CA PHE A 230 -4.01 -7.78 -20.81
C PHE A 230 -2.56 -7.42 -21.18
N LYS A 231 -2.41 -6.55 -22.17
CA LYS A 231 -1.10 -6.12 -22.66
C LYS A 231 -0.69 -4.83 -21.95
N LEU A 232 0.46 -4.87 -21.27
CA LEU A 232 1.11 -3.70 -20.72
C LEU A 232 2.26 -3.24 -21.63
N SER A 233 2.38 -1.95 -21.84
CA SER A 233 3.54 -1.32 -22.46
C SER A 233 4.54 -0.88 -21.37
N PRO A 234 5.84 -0.98 -21.62
CA PRO A 234 6.83 -0.55 -20.64
C PRO A 234 6.73 0.96 -20.39
N VAL A 235 6.89 1.34 -19.12
CA VAL A 235 7.09 2.74 -18.71
C VAL A 235 8.58 3.07 -18.60
N ILE A 236 9.40 2.05 -18.31
CA ILE A 236 10.86 2.12 -18.28
C ILE A 236 11.40 1.27 -19.43
N TYR A 237 12.03 1.90 -20.41
CA TYR A 237 12.58 1.26 -21.59
C TYR A 237 14.03 0.82 -21.37
N GLY A 238 14.47 -0.28 -22.03
CA GLY A 238 15.83 -0.78 -21.93
C GLY A 238 15.98 -2.21 -22.45
N GLY A 239 16.70 -3.08 -21.70
CA GLY A 239 17.13 -4.40 -22.14
C GLY A 239 16.08 -5.51 -22.18
N GLY A 240 14.79 -5.21 -21.95
CA GLY A 240 13.70 -6.17 -22.13
C GLY A 240 13.53 -7.17 -20.99
N GLN A 241 14.06 -6.90 -19.80
CA GLN A 241 13.82 -7.71 -18.60
C GLN A 241 12.32 -7.72 -18.24
N GLU A 242 11.93 -8.57 -17.29
CA GLU A 242 10.54 -8.71 -16.85
C GLU A 242 9.56 -8.82 -18.04
N PHE A 243 9.82 -9.77 -18.91
CA PHE A 243 8.99 -10.05 -20.11
C PHE A 243 8.89 -8.87 -21.11
N GLY A 244 9.88 -7.96 -21.11
CA GLY A 244 9.87 -6.75 -21.92
C GLY A 244 8.99 -5.61 -21.35
N ILE A 245 8.43 -5.78 -20.17
CA ILE A 245 7.49 -4.84 -19.54
C ILE A 245 8.23 -3.86 -18.60
N ARG A 246 9.31 -4.33 -17.96
CA ARG A 246 10.09 -3.51 -17.04
C ARG A 246 11.58 -3.79 -17.18
N SER A 247 12.28 -2.87 -17.80
CA SER A 247 13.71 -3.00 -18.09
C SER A 247 14.59 -2.61 -16.89
N GLY A 248 15.78 -3.20 -16.83
CA GLY A 248 16.81 -2.99 -15.79
C GLY A 248 17.20 -4.30 -15.14
N THR A 249 18.52 -4.49 -14.91
CA THR A 249 19.05 -5.70 -14.30
C THR A 249 18.38 -5.99 -12.97
N GLU A 250 17.91 -7.20 -12.79
CA GLU A 250 17.17 -7.64 -11.62
C GLU A 250 18.10 -7.77 -10.40
N ASN A 251 17.66 -7.27 -9.24
CA ASN A 251 18.39 -7.34 -7.99
C ASN A 251 17.92 -8.55 -7.17
N ASN A 252 18.55 -9.70 -7.38
CA ASN A 252 18.19 -10.96 -6.75
C ASN A 252 18.05 -10.90 -5.22
N VAL A 253 18.92 -10.13 -4.55
CA VAL A 253 18.89 -10.00 -3.08
C VAL A 253 17.61 -9.32 -2.63
N VAL A 254 17.24 -8.25 -3.32
CA VAL A 254 16.04 -7.46 -2.98
C VAL A 254 14.76 -8.22 -3.37
N LEU A 255 14.76 -8.90 -4.52
CA LEU A 255 13.65 -9.72 -4.99
C LEU A 255 13.38 -10.91 -4.06
N ARG A 256 14.43 -11.60 -3.62
CA ARG A 256 14.31 -12.65 -2.60
C ARG A 256 13.72 -12.10 -1.29
N GLY A 257 14.16 -10.92 -0.88
CA GLY A 257 13.61 -10.24 0.29
C GLY A 257 12.12 -9.93 0.18
N MET A 258 11.67 -9.49 -1.00
CA MET A 258 10.23 -9.26 -1.28
C MET A 258 9.42 -10.56 -1.18
N ALA A 259 9.91 -11.63 -1.80
CA ALA A 259 9.24 -12.93 -1.80
C ALA A 259 9.10 -13.50 -0.37
N GLU A 260 10.20 -13.52 0.39
CA GLU A 260 10.19 -13.99 1.78
C GLU A 260 9.28 -13.14 2.68
N ALA A 261 9.27 -11.81 2.49
CA ALA A 261 8.42 -10.92 3.26
C ALA A 261 6.94 -11.19 2.99
N LEU A 262 6.56 -11.43 1.73
CA LEU A 262 5.19 -11.73 1.34
C LEU A 262 4.74 -13.11 1.87
N CYS A 263 5.59 -14.14 1.73
CA CYS A 263 5.33 -15.47 2.29
C CYS A 263 5.17 -15.42 3.82
N LEU A 264 6.02 -14.66 4.50
CA LEU A 264 5.93 -14.49 5.94
C LEU A 264 4.65 -13.76 6.33
N ALA A 265 4.29 -12.69 5.62
CA ALA A 265 3.07 -11.94 5.87
C ALA A 265 1.84 -12.84 5.73
N ASP A 266 1.74 -13.64 4.67
CA ASP A 266 0.62 -14.57 4.45
C ASP A 266 0.52 -15.62 5.57
N ARG A 267 1.66 -16.17 6.01
CA ARG A 267 1.72 -17.23 7.03
C ARG A 267 1.22 -16.78 8.39
N ILE A 268 1.59 -15.56 8.82
CA ILE A 268 1.27 -15.08 10.18
C ILE A 268 0.08 -14.13 10.23
N ARG A 269 -0.54 -13.85 9.08
CA ARG A 269 -1.58 -12.82 8.90
C ARG A 269 -2.69 -12.87 9.95
N ASP A 270 -3.29 -14.02 10.15
CA ASP A 270 -4.51 -14.14 10.96
C ASP A 270 -4.24 -13.97 12.46
N GLU A 271 -3.09 -14.45 12.94
CA GLU A 271 -2.63 -14.27 14.31
C GLU A 271 -2.22 -12.81 14.56
N GLU A 272 -1.41 -12.28 13.66
CA GLU A 272 -0.92 -10.90 13.75
C GLU A 272 -2.04 -9.87 13.64
N SER A 273 -3.04 -10.11 12.80
CA SER A 273 -4.22 -9.24 12.70
C SER A 273 -4.95 -9.12 14.03
N LYS A 274 -5.20 -10.24 14.70
CA LYS A 274 -5.89 -10.25 16.02
C LYS A 274 -5.05 -9.56 17.09
N ARG A 275 -3.74 -9.81 17.11
CA ARG A 275 -2.82 -9.19 18.07
C ARG A 275 -2.79 -7.67 17.93
N VAL A 276 -2.61 -7.19 16.70
CA VAL A 276 -2.49 -5.75 16.40
C VAL A 276 -3.84 -5.05 16.59
N GLU A 277 -4.95 -5.71 16.29
CA GLU A 277 -6.30 -5.18 16.55
C GLU A 277 -6.51 -4.88 18.03
N GLY A 278 -6.17 -5.82 18.90
CA GLY A 278 -6.24 -5.60 20.36
C GLY A 278 -5.37 -4.45 20.85
N LEU A 279 -4.18 -4.26 20.26
CA LEU A 279 -3.30 -3.14 20.60
C LEU A 279 -3.86 -1.79 20.10
N ARG A 280 -4.39 -1.75 18.87
CA ARG A 280 -5.05 -0.56 18.32
C ARG A 280 -6.23 -0.12 19.19
N ASP A 281 -7.08 -1.06 19.56
CA ASP A 281 -8.27 -0.78 20.34
C ASP A 281 -7.89 -0.31 21.76
N ALA A 282 -6.85 -0.90 22.36
CA ALA A 282 -6.29 -0.44 23.62
C ALA A 282 -5.77 1.01 23.53
N LEU A 283 -5.06 1.37 22.46
CA LEU A 283 -4.59 2.74 22.20
C LEU A 283 -5.77 3.71 22.10
N LEU A 284 -6.75 3.41 21.25
CA LEU A 284 -7.92 4.26 21.03
C LEU A 284 -8.74 4.45 22.33
N ASN A 285 -8.95 3.38 23.08
CA ASN A 285 -9.66 3.44 24.36
C ASN A 285 -8.90 4.28 25.39
N SER A 286 -7.60 4.14 25.49
CA SER A 286 -6.77 4.94 26.38
C SER A 286 -6.79 6.41 26.01
N ILE A 287 -6.69 6.75 24.72
CA ILE A 287 -6.74 8.12 24.24
C ILE A 287 -8.13 8.74 24.54
N ARG A 288 -9.23 8.07 24.20
CA ARG A 288 -10.58 8.56 24.39
C ARG A 288 -10.93 8.77 25.87
N SER A 289 -10.47 7.89 26.76
CA SER A 289 -10.73 8.01 28.19
C SER A 289 -10.10 9.25 28.82
N LYS A 290 -8.95 9.70 28.28
CA LYS A 290 -8.20 10.86 28.77
C LYS A 290 -8.57 12.15 28.04
N ASN A 291 -8.98 12.05 26.77
CA ASN A 291 -9.30 13.17 25.89
C ASN A 291 -10.63 12.90 25.16
N PRO A 292 -11.79 13.16 25.81
CA PRO A 292 -13.11 12.87 25.24
C PRO A 292 -13.45 13.63 23.96
N SER A 293 -12.76 14.73 23.66
CA SER A 293 -12.92 15.51 22.43
C SER A 293 -12.29 14.84 21.18
N VAL A 294 -11.43 13.86 21.39
CA VAL A 294 -10.76 13.13 20.29
C VAL A 294 -11.75 12.20 19.62
N THR A 295 -11.88 12.34 18.30
CA THR A 295 -12.72 11.46 17.48
C THR A 295 -11.84 10.57 16.60
N VAL A 296 -12.38 9.40 16.18
CA VAL A 296 -11.70 8.51 15.25
C VAL A 296 -12.28 8.73 13.86
N ASN A 297 -11.41 8.97 12.87
CA ASN A 297 -11.84 9.11 11.49
C ASN A 297 -12.24 7.75 10.90
N ALA A 298 -13.33 7.73 10.14
CA ALA A 298 -13.89 6.51 9.52
C ALA A 298 -14.16 5.36 10.52
N ASP A 299 -14.62 5.68 11.73
CA ASP A 299 -14.80 4.72 12.84
C ASP A 299 -15.83 3.61 12.53
N ARG A 300 -16.82 3.87 11.66
CA ARG A 300 -17.89 2.93 11.31
C ARG A 300 -17.56 2.01 10.13
N GLY A 301 -16.45 2.22 9.44
CA GLY A 301 -16.01 1.40 8.31
C GLY A 301 -15.28 0.12 8.74
N LYS A 302 -15.31 -0.91 7.87
CA LYS A 302 -14.38 -2.03 7.99
C LYS A 302 -12.96 -1.52 7.75
N ARG A 303 -12.05 -1.79 8.68
CA ARG A 303 -10.67 -1.31 8.60
C ARG A 303 -9.65 -2.39 8.98
N VAL A 304 -8.44 -2.19 8.49
CA VAL A 304 -7.29 -3.02 8.88
C VAL A 304 -6.91 -2.77 10.35
N PRO A 305 -6.34 -3.76 11.00
CA PRO A 305 -6.08 -3.69 12.45
C PRO A 305 -5.00 -2.68 12.85
N HIS A 306 -4.07 -2.33 11.96
CA HIS A 306 -2.86 -1.61 12.33
C HIS A 306 -2.97 -0.08 12.25
N ILE A 307 -4.01 0.49 11.66
CA ILE A 307 -4.16 1.95 11.50
C ILE A 307 -5.21 2.49 12.49
N ALA A 308 -4.78 3.48 13.28
CA ALA A 308 -5.63 4.33 14.09
C ALA A 308 -5.45 5.77 13.63
N ASN A 309 -6.47 6.35 12.99
CA ASN A 309 -6.49 7.74 12.57
C ASN A 309 -7.45 8.51 13.46
N ILE A 310 -6.93 9.51 14.18
CA ILE A 310 -7.70 10.32 15.12
C ILE A 310 -7.70 11.78 14.71
N CYS A 311 -8.80 12.46 14.97
CA CYS A 311 -8.94 13.90 14.83
C CYS A 311 -8.93 14.56 16.20
N ILE A 312 -8.14 15.61 16.34
CA ILE A 312 -8.02 16.43 17.56
C ILE A 312 -8.37 17.87 17.18
N PRO A 313 -9.64 18.28 17.30
CA PRO A 313 -10.10 19.57 16.80
C PRO A 313 -9.30 20.75 17.35
N GLY A 314 -8.93 21.69 16.46
CA GLY A 314 -8.26 22.93 16.82
C GLY A 314 -6.75 22.83 17.04
N ILE A 315 -6.14 21.65 16.80
CA ILE A 315 -4.70 21.45 16.96
C ILE A 315 -4.05 21.19 15.61
N ASP A 316 -2.96 21.88 15.33
CA ASP A 316 -2.10 21.61 14.17
C ASP A 316 -1.41 20.25 14.32
N SER A 317 -1.68 19.33 13.39
CA SER A 317 -1.17 17.97 13.46
C SER A 317 0.34 17.88 13.21
N GLU A 318 0.95 18.76 12.43
CA GLU A 318 2.40 18.76 12.18
C GLU A 318 3.15 19.20 13.45
N PHE A 319 2.63 20.24 14.12
CA PHE A 319 3.17 20.66 15.41
C PHE A 319 3.06 19.55 16.47
N LEU A 320 1.92 18.85 16.49
CA LEU A 320 1.71 17.76 17.44
C LEU A 320 2.62 16.56 17.16
N VAL A 321 2.90 16.23 15.89
CA VAL A 321 3.90 15.21 15.52
C VAL A 321 5.28 15.58 16.04
N MET A 322 5.71 16.85 15.90
CA MET A 322 7.00 17.31 16.44
C MET A 322 7.08 17.20 17.96
N ARG A 323 5.99 17.51 18.67
CA ARG A 323 5.92 17.36 20.14
C ARG A 323 6.00 15.88 20.56
N LEU A 324 5.28 15.00 19.87
CA LEU A 324 5.32 13.56 20.11
C LEU A 324 6.71 12.98 19.81
N ASP A 325 7.37 13.44 18.76
CA ASP A 325 8.74 13.05 18.46
C ASP A 325 9.72 13.44 19.57
N ALA A 326 9.61 14.66 20.08
CA ALA A 326 10.39 15.13 21.23
C ALA A 326 10.13 14.28 22.52
N LEU A 327 8.92 13.75 22.66
CA LEU A 327 8.55 12.83 23.75
C LEU A 327 8.89 11.36 23.45
N GLY A 328 9.53 11.07 22.30
CA GLY A 328 9.98 9.73 21.96
C GLY A 328 8.96 8.88 21.19
N VAL A 329 7.89 9.45 20.63
CA VAL A 329 6.89 8.73 19.82
C VAL A 329 6.93 9.21 18.37
N ALA A 330 7.25 8.31 17.45
CA ALA A 330 7.16 8.55 16.03
C ALA A 330 5.76 8.14 15.51
N CYS A 331 5.03 9.10 14.97
CA CYS A 331 3.75 8.91 14.28
C CYS A 331 3.67 9.86 13.08
N SER A 332 2.55 9.87 12.36
CA SER A 332 2.40 10.66 11.15
C SER A 332 1.21 11.62 11.27
N SER A 333 1.31 12.81 10.70
CA SER A 333 0.13 13.59 10.33
C SER A 333 -0.55 12.94 9.13
N SER A 334 -1.86 13.09 8.97
CA SER A 334 -2.58 12.54 7.80
C SER A 334 -2.10 13.15 6.48
N SER A 335 -1.45 14.32 6.50
CA SER A 335 -0.93 15.04 5.32
C SER A 335 0.52 14.70 4.95
N SER A 336 1.18 13.77 5.63
CA SER A 336 2.64 13.53 5.53
C SER A 336 3.18 13.19 4.15
N CYS A 337 2.36 12.66 3.23
CA CYS A 337 2.79 12.37 1.86
C CYS A 337 3.04 13.64 1.01
N LYS A 338 2.60 14.81 1.47
CA LYS A 338 2.82 16.13 0.84
C LYS A 338 3.69 17.07 1.69
N ALA A 339 4.45 16.54 2.65
CA ALA A 339 5.23 17.29 3.64
C ALA A 339 6.20 18.34 3.06
N GLN A 340 6.47 18.34 1.76
CA GLN A 340 7.26 19.37 1.08
C GLN A 340 6.46 20.62 0.66
N GLN A 341 5.12 20.59 0.77
CA GLN A 341 4.26 21.73 0.49
C GLN A 341 3.68 22.25 1.81
N LYS A 342 4.15 23.42 2.27
CA LYS A 342 3.61 24.08 3.48
C LYS A 342 2.08 24.17 3.41
N GLY A 343 1.39 23.67 4.44
CA GLY A 343 -0.07 23.75 4.56
C GLY A 343 -0.83 22.65 3.79
N SER A 344 -0.20 21.52 3.44
CA SER A 344 -0.92 20.43 2.79
C SER A 344 -1.90 19.76 3.76
N VAL A 345 -3.17 19.75 3.38
CA VAL A 345 -4.25 19.05 4.11
C VAL A 345 -4.47 17.65 3.54
N SER A 346 -5.05 16.74 4.32
CA SER A 346 -5.37 15.39 3.86
C SER A 346 -6.52 15.41 2.85
N HIS A 347 -6.21 15.09 1.59
CA HIS A 347 -7.22 14.93 0.55
C HIS A 347 -8.20 13.78 0.85
N VAL A 348 -7.76 12.77 1.60
CA VAL A 348 -8.60 11.65 2.03
C VAL A 348 -9.69 12.13 3.00
N LEU A 349 -9.31 12.93 4.01
CA LEU A 349 -10.26 13.47 4.98
C LEU A 349 -11.22 14.49 4.34
N GLU A 350 -10.75 15.28 3.38
CA GLU A 350 -11.62 16.15 2.57
C GLU A 350 -12.63 15.32 1.77
N ALA A 351 -12.18 14.26 1.08
CA ALA A 351 -13.02 13.41 0.24
C ALA A 351 -14.10 12.64 1.02
N ILE A 352 -13.91 12.39 2.32
CA ILE A 352 -14.91 11.77 3.19
C ILE A 352 -15.76 12.78 3.98
N GLY A 353 -15.68 14.07 3.64
CA GLY A 353 -16.46 15.13 4.31
C GLY A 353 -15.97 15.51 5.71
N ARG A 354 -14.70 15.17 6.07
CA ARG A 354 -14.07 15.49 7.36
C ARG A 354 -13.00 16.57 7.20
N GLY A 355 -13.28 17.59 6.39
CA GLY A 355 -12.35 18.70 6.11
C GLY A 355 -11.87 19.42 7.37
N GLU A 356 -12.70 19.52 8.42
CA GLU A 356 -12.32 20.08 9.73
C GLU A 356 -11.19 19.30 10.42
N CYS A 357 -11.04 18.02 10.08
CA CYS A 357 -9.98 17.14 10.59
C CYS A 357 -8.75 17.07 9.70
N ALA A 358 -8.80 17.65 8.50
CA ALA A 358 -7.75 17.45 7.48
C ALA A 358 -6.37 17.99 7.89
N SER A 359 -6.32 19.03 8.73
CA SER A 359 -5.09 19.59 9.33
C SER A 359 -4.89 19.22 10.80
N SER A 360 -5.86 18.51 11.41
CA SER A 360 -5.91 18.22 12.85
C SER A 360 -5.91 16.72 13.15
N SER A 361 -5.42 15.90 12.23
CA SER A 361 -5.45 14.43 12.39
C SER A 361 -4.08 13.83 12.52
N LEU A 362 -3.97 12.87 13.45
CA LEU A 362 -2.81 12.00 13.61
C LEU A 362 -3.14 10.58 13.14
N ARG A 363 -2.18 9.96 12.47
CA ARG A 363 -2.19 8.53 12.17
C ARG A 363 -1.16 7.81 13.03
N PHE A 364 -1.62 6.91 13.87
CA PHE A 364 -0.78 5.90 14.49
C PHE A 364 -0.91 4.61 13.68
N SER A 365 0.19 4.02 13.30
CA SER A 365 0.20 2.73 12.62
C SER A 365 1.13 1.75 13.30
N LEU A 366 0.54 0.70 13.85
CA LEU A 366 1.16 -0.32 14.68
C LEU A 366 1.86 -1.37 13.80
N GLY A 367 2.81 -2.09 14.39
CA GLY A 367 3.55 -3.13 13.66
C GLY A 367 3.86 -4.36 14.49
N ARG A 368 4.62 -5.30 13.87
CA ARG A 368 5.00 -6.59 14.47
C ARG A 368 5.69 -6.46 15.83
N HIS A 369 6.44 -5.39 16.02
CA HIS A 369 7.22 -5.17 17.24
C HIS A 369 6.51 -4.26 18.24
N THR A 370 5.33 -3.75 17.93
CA THR A 370 4.55 -2.93 18.86
C THR A 370 4.06 -3.77 20.04
N THR A 371 4.31 -3.30 21.25
CA THR A 371 3.96 -3.95 22.53
C THR A 371 2.85 -3.20 23.26
N LYS A 372 2.33 -3.77 24.33
CA LYS A 372 1.36 -3.09 25.22
C LYS A 372 2.00 -1.90 25.94
N GLU A 373 3.27 -2.03 26.30
CA GLU A 373 4.05 -0.97 26.93
C GLU A 373 4.24 0.23 25.99
N ASP A 374 4.48 -0.03 24.69
CA ASP A 374 4.55 1.01 23.66
C ASP A 374 3.23 1.76 23.55
N ILE A 375 2.09 1.06 23.60
CA ILE A 375 0.74 1.65 23.54
C ILE A 375 0.48 2.54 24.75
N PHE A 376 0.81 2.07 25.93
CA PHE A 376 0.68 2.87 27.14
C PHE A 376 1.55 4.13 27.08
N PHE A 377 2.82 3.98 26.72
CA PHE A 377 3.75 5.10 26.56
C PHE A 377 3.27 6.14 25.55
N ALA A 378 2.80 5.70 24.37
CA ALA A 378 2.31 6.59 23.33
C ALA A 378 1.04 7.36 23.77
N SER A 379 0.14 6.71 24.50
CA SER A 379 -1.04 7.33 25.07
C SER A 379 -0.70 8.41 26.10
N GLU A 380 0.26 8.16 27.01
CA GLU A 380 0.74 9.15 27.98
C GLU A 380 1.46 10.33 27.29
N ALA A 381 2.30 10.02 26.29
CA ALA A 381 2.97 11.04 25.50
C ALA A 381 1.99 11.98 24.77
N LEU A 382 0.89 11.42 24.22
CA LEU A 382 -0.13 12.23 23.56
C LEU A 382 -0.81 13.18 24.58
N CYS A 383 -1.18 12.70 25.77
CA CYS A 383 -1.76 13.58 26.79
C CYS A 383 -0.82 14.73 27.15
N LYS A 384 0.46 14.44 27.45
CA LYS A 384 1.47 15.47 27.73
C LYS A 384 1.66 16.45 26.56
N ALA A 385 1.56 15.94 25.33
CA ALA A 385 1.67 16.78 24.14
C ALA A 385 0.46 17.70 23.96
N LEU A 386 -0.69 17.36 24.49
CA LEU A 386 -1.91 18.17 24.46
C LEU A 386 -1.99 19.20 25.59
N ASP A 387 -1.44 18.91 26.78
CA ASP A 387 -1.51 19.76 27.97
C ASP A 387 -0.53 20.95 27.97
N GLY A 388 0.48 20.95 27.12
CA GLY A 388 1.51 21.99 27.02
C GLY A 388 1.55 22.68 25.68
#